data_f1e73bc831456f7d91cb188c2e838f37
#
_entry.id   f1e73bc831456f7d91cb188c2e838f37
#
_cell.length_a   1.000
_cell.length_b   1.000
_cell.length_c   1.000
_cell.angle_alpha   90.00
_cell.angle_beta   90.00
_cell.angle_gamma   90.00
#
_symmetry.space_group_name_H-M   'P 1'
#
loop_
_entity.id
_entity.type
_entity.pdbx_description
1 polymer ?
#
loop_
_entity_poly.entity_id
_entity_poly.type
_entity_poly.pdbx_seq_one_letter_code
_entity_poly.pdbx_strand_id
1 'polypeptide(L)'
;MIEKNKRWVNKDYTKWVATLPCSNCGLHDETIVAHHMKHRFSPYGGAGMSMKADDWLTMPLCYSCHDRAHNGDGEVLDFQHMHVFKTLTPAFQSGILDMSLVKSKAEQREWRKRKQFGEDLDD
;
A
#
# COMPACT_ATOMS: atom_id res chain seq x y z
N MET A 1 -21.17 -9.85 -17.20
CA MET A 1 -19.74 -9.59 -17.32
C MET A 1 -19.26 -8.88 -16.06
N ILE A 2 -18.21 -9.40 -15.47
CA ILE A 2 -17.65 -8.78 -14.28
C ILE A 2 -16.78 -7.60 -14.71
N GLU A 3 -17.14 -6.44 -14.24
CA GLU A 3 -16.35 -5.24 -14.50
C GLU A 3 -15.05 -5.30 -13.72
N LYS A 4 -13.93 -5.08 -14.42
CA LYS A 4 -12.64 -5.06 -13.75
C LYS A 4 -12.53 -3.82 -12.88
N ASN A 5 -12.25 -4.00 -11.61
CA ASN A 5 -11.95 -2.89 -10.73
C ASN A 5 -10.62 -2.27 -11.14
N LYS A 6 -10.61 -0.95 -11.26
CA LYS A 6 -9.37 -0.25 -11.54
C LYS A 6 -8.47 -0.32 -10.32
N ARG A 7 -7.16 -0.45 -10.58
CA ARG A 7 -6.17 -0.39 -9.54
C ARG A 7 -6.27 0.93 -8.78
N TRP A 8 -6.24 0.85 -7.46
CA TRP A 8 -6.22 2.05 -6.62
C TRP A 8 -4.82 2.65 -6.67
N VAL A 9 -4.74 3.92 -7.05
CA VAL A 9 -3.47 4.62 -7.21
C VAL A 9 -3.46 5.84 -6.30
N ASN A 10 -2.40 5.98 -5.50
CA ASN A 10 -2.19 7.14 -4.66
C ASN A 10 -0.69 7.41 -4.54
N LYS A 11 -0.21 8.34 -5.35
CA LYS A 11 1.22 8.66 -5.41
C LYS A 11 1.72 9.27 -4.11
N ASP A 12 0.89 10.02 -3.41
CA ASP A 12 1.27 10.60 -2.12
C ASP A 12 1.52 9.50 -1.10
N TYR A 13 0.70 8.46 -1.14
CA TYR A 13 0.88 7.33 -0.25
C TYR A 13 2.19 6.58 -0.53
N THR A 14 2.46 6.26 -1.80
CA THR A 14 3.69 5.53 -2.13
C THR A 14 4.94 6.34 -1.84
N LYS A 15 4.90 7.67 -2.02
CA LYS A 15 5.99 8.54 -1.61
C LYS A 15 6.22 8.50 -0.10
N TRP A 16 5.12 8.50 0.66
CA TRP A 16 5.22 8.41 2.11
C TRP A 16 5.81 7.07 2.54
N VAL A 17 5.38 5.96 1.92
CA VAL A 17 5.94 4.63 2.21
C VAL A 17 7.45 4.63 2.00
N ALA A 18 7.93 5.29 0.96
CA ALA A 18 9.36 5.36 0.67
C ALA A 18 10.16 6.18 1.70
N THR A 19 9.49 6.87 2.62
CA THR A 19 10.16 7.59 3.72
C THR A 19 10.37 6.73 4.96
N LEU A 20 9.81 5.53 4.98
CA LEU A 20 9.87 4.64 6.14
C LEU A 20 11.11 3.76 6.09
N PRO A 21 11.53 3.22 7.24
CA PRO A 21 12.58 2.19 7.23
C PRO A 21 12.14 0.94 6.49
N CYS A 22 13.11 0.21 5.95
CA CYS A 22 12.84 -1.08 5.29
C CYS A 22 12.12 -2.02 6.28
N SER A 23 10.97 -2.53 5.86
CA SER A 23 10.18 -3.40 6.73
C SER A 23 10.80 -4.78 6.92
N ASN A 24 11.71 -5.18 6.04
CA ASN A 24 12.36 -6.49 6.12
C ASN A 24 13.64 -6.46 6.97
N CYS A 25 14.50 -5.47 6.80
CA CYS A 25 15.81 -5.44 7.49
C CYS A 25 15.99 -4.22 8.39
N GLY A 26 15.10 -3.24 8.33
CA GLY A 26 15.18 -2.05 9.18
C GLY A 26 16.10 -0.94 8.68
N LEU A 27 16.80 -1.16 7.57
CA LEU A 27 17.67 -0.12 7.00
C LEU A 27 16.84 1.09 6.59
N HIS A 28 17.34 2.28 6.91
CA HIS A 28 16.66 3.52 6.56
C HIS A 28 17.63 4.45 5.85
N ASP A 29 17.59 4.41 4.53
CA ASP A 29 18.45 5.23 3.70
C ASP A 29 17.67 5.74 2.48
N GLU A 30 18.38 6.36 1.54
CA GLU A 30 17.77 6.94 0.34
C GLU A 30 17.38 5.91 -0.71
N THR A 31 17.65 4.63 -0.49
CA THR A 31 17.31 3.57 -1.45
C THR A 31 15.92 2.98 -1.22
N ILE A 32 15.23 3.38 -0.17
CA ILE A 32 13.91 2.82 0.16
C ILE A 32 12.91 3.13 -0.95
N VAL A 33 12.20 2.10 -1.39
CA VAL A 33 11.13 2.22 -2.37
C VAL A 33 9.86 1.57 -1.85
N ALA A 34 8.71 2.00 -2.37
CA ALA A 34 7.43 1.35 -2.09
C ALA A 34 7.30 0.14 -3.02
N HIS A 35 7.53 -1.04 -2.46
CA HIS A 35 7.44 -2.29 -3.21
C HIS A 35 6.00 -2.78 -3.22
N HIS A 36 5.44 -3.00 -4.41
CA HIS A 36 4.09 -3.57 -4.56
C HIS A 36 4.13 -5.08 -4.37
N MET A 37 3.12 -5.61 -3.68
CA MET A 37 3.03 -7.06 -3.45
C MET A 37 3.04 -7.81 -4.78
N LYS A 38 3.78 -8.90 -4.84
CA LYS A 38 3.76 -9.80 -6.00
C LYS A 38 2.46 -10.61 -5.99
N HIS A 39 1.84 -10.77 -7.16
CA HIS A 39 0.53 -11.41 -7.30
C HIS A 39 0.48 -12.83 -6.71
N ARG A 40 1.57 -13.53 -6.77
CA ARG A 40 1.67 -14.91 -6.29
C ARG A 40 1.30 -15.02 -4.80
N PHE A 41 1.45 -13.94 -4.04
CA PHE A 41 1.13 -13.89 -2.62
C PHE A 41 0.04 -12.86 -2.32
N SER A 42 -0.57 -12.29 -3.34
CA SER A 42 -1.59 -11.26 -3.16
C SER A 42 -2.94 -11.75 -3.69
N PRO A 43 -3.89 -12.06 -2.81
CA PRO A 43 -5.23 -12.44 -3.28
C PRO A 43 -6.07 -11.25 -3.74
N TYR A 44 -5.57 -10.02 -3.60
CA TYR A 44 -6.41 -8.82 -3.72
C TYR A 44 -6.18 -7.99 -4.98
N GLY A 45 -5.09 -8.16 -5.69
CA GLY A 45 -4.88 -7.32 -6.85
C GLY A 45 -3.56 -7.58 -7.50
N GLY A 46 -3.33 -6.99 -8.67
CA GLY A 46 -2.09 -7.13 -9.39
C GLY A 46 -1.82 -8.54 -9.83
N ALA A 47 -2.85 -9.30 -10.11
CA ALA A 47 -2.72 -10.74 -10.37
C ALA A 47 -2.03 -11.09 -11.67
N GLY A 48 -1.88 -10.17 -12.61
CA GLY A 48 -1.21 -10.45 -13.87
C GLY A 48 0.30 -10.23 -13.81
N MET A 49 1.02 -10.83 -14.75
CA MET A 49 2.49 -10.76 -14.77
C MET A 49 3.03 -9.34 -14.88
N SER A 50 2.37 -8.46 -15.59
CA SER A 50 2.81 -7.08 -15.77
C SER A 50 1.97 -6.08 -15.00
N MET A 51 1.08 -6.55 -14.14
CA MET A 51 0.19 -5.68 -13.37
C MET A 51 0.69 -5.50 -11.96
N LYS A 52 0.67 -4.25 -11.50
CA LYS A 52 0.98 -3.93 -10.12
C LYS A 52 -0.25 -4.09 -9.25
N ALA A 53 -0.04 -4.45 -8.00
CA ALA A 53 -1.09 -4.42 -6.99
C ALA A 53 -1.51 -2.97 -6.72
N ASP A 54 -2.62 -2.80 -5.99
CA ASP A 54 -3.05 -1.48 -5.55
C ASP A 54 -1.95 -0.81 -4.71
N ASP A 55 -1.89 0.51 -4.75
CA ASP A 55 -0.84 1.23 -4.04
C ASP A 55 -0.89 1.06 -2.52
N TRP A 56 -2.06 0.71 -1.95
CA TRP A 56 -2.12 0.42 -0.51
C TRP A 56 -1.49 -0.93 -0.15
N LEU A 57 -1.24 -1.78 -1.15
CA LEU A 57 -0.57 -3.07 -0.97
C LEU A 57 0.94 -2.92 -1.23
N THR A 58 1.54 -1.95 -0.57
CA THR A 58 2.97 -1.68 -0.70
C THR A 58 3.65 -1.75 0.66
N MET A 59 4.95 -1.96 0.61
CA MET A 59 5.80 -2.01 1.79
C MET A 59 7.12 -1.31 1.49
N PRO A 60 7.75 -0.65 2.49
CA PRO A 60 9.05 -0.04 2.26
C PRO A 60 10.14 -1.12 2.23
N LEU A 61 10.93 -1.15 1.17
CA LEU A 61 12.08 -2.04 1.04
C LEU A 61 13.31 -1.25 0.58
N CYS A 62 14.46 -1.52 1.20
CA CYS A 62 15.71 -0.97 0.75
C CYS A 62 16.14 -1.64 -0.57
N TYR A 63 17.17 -1.08 -1.21
CA TYR A 63 17.65 -1.61 -2.48
C TYR A 63 17.91 -3.12 -2.42
N SER A 64 18.62 -3.56 -1.40
CA SER A 64 18.99 -4.97 -1.27
C SER A 64 17.77 -5.89 -1.11
N CYS A 65 16.84 -5.52 -0.23
CA CYS A 65 15.64 -6.34 -0.01
C CYS A 65 14.70 -6.31 -1.21
N HIS A 66 14.60 -5.15 -1.87
CA HIS A 66 13.80 -5.03 -3.08
C HIS A 66 14.35 -5.90 -4.21
N ASP A 67 15.68 -5.91 -4.36
CA ASP A 67 16.35 -6.74 -5.35
C ASP A 67 16.11 -8.24 -5.04
N ARG A 68 16.22 -8.63 -3.78
CA ARG A 68 15.93 -10.01 -3.36
C ARG A 68 14.50 -10.40 -3.68
N ALA A 69 13.54 -9.50 -3.46
CA ALA A 69 12.14 -9.77 -3.79
C ALA A 69 11.95 -9.99 -5.29
N HIS A 70 12.62 -9.19 -6.12
CA HIS A 70 12.55 -9.35 -7.57
C HIS A 70 13.20 -10.66 -8.04
N ASN A 71 14.16 -11.16 -7.30
CA ASN A 71 14.84 -12.43 -7.62
C ASN A 71 14.16 -13.65 -7.00
N GLY A 72 12.95 -13.47 -6.43
CA GLY A 72 12.17 -14.58 -5.94
C GLY A 72 12.53 -15.08 -4.56
N ASP A 73 13.25 -14.28 -3.75
CA ASP A 73 13.67 -14.66 -2.41
C ASP A 73 12.46 -14.88 -1.50
N GLY A 74 12.23 -16.13 -1.08
CA GLY A 74 11.10 -16.49 -0.24
C GLY A 74 11.13 -15.83 1.13
N GLU A 75 12.29 -15.51 1.66
CA GLU A 75 12.38 -14.83 2.96
C GLU A 75 11.68 -13.46 2.92
N VAL A 76 11.77 -12.76 1.80
CA VAL A 76 11.09 -11.48 1.62
C VAL A 76 9.65 -11.71 1.17
N LEU A 77 9.45 -12.55 0.16
CA LEU A 77 8.15 -12.70 -0.50
C LEU A 77 7.10 -13.39 0.36
N ASP A 78 7.50 -14.33 1.22
CA ASP A 78 6.54 -15.08 2.04
C ASP A 78 5.88 -14.22 3.12
N PHE A 79 6.48 -13.09 3.46
CA PHE A 79 5.98 -12.20 4.51
C PHE A 79 5.45 -10.87 4.00
N GLN A 80 5.17 -10.77 2.70
CA GLN A 80 4.72 -9.51 2.10
C GLN A 80 3.48 -8.94 2.81
N HIS A 81 2.48 -9.76 3.06
CA HIS A 81 1.25 -9.27 3.68
C HIS A 81 1.50 -8.75 5.10
N MET A 82 2.41 -9.36 5.83
CA MET A 82 2.78 -8.85 7.16
C MET A 82 3.46 -7.49 7.07
N HIS A 83 4.32 -7.32 6.08
CA HIS A 83 5.00 -6.03 5.86
C HIS A 83 3.99 -4.96 5.45
N VAL A 84 3.00 -5.31 4.63
CA VAL A 84 1.93 -4.39 4.26
C VAL A 84 1.13 -3.98 5.49
N PHE A 85 0.74 -4.91 6.35
CA PHE A 85 0.01 -4.58 7.58
C PHE A 85 0.81 -3.69 8.51
N LYS A 86 2.10 -3.95 8.66
CA LYS A 86 2.99 -3.10 9.46
C LYS A 86 3.07 -1.68 8.90
N THR A 87 2.95 -1.53 7.59
CA THR A 87 2.98 -0.23 6.93
C THR A 87 1.66 0.50 7.10
N LEU A 88 0.54 -0.23 7.01
CA LEU A 88 -0.80 0.36 7.11
C LEU A 88 -1.07 0.95 8.49
N THR A 89 -0.56 0.35 9.55
CA THR A 89 -0.81 0.85 10.90
C THR A 89 -0.37 2.32 11.06
N PRO A 90 0.89 2.67 10.82
CA PRO A 90 1.27 4.08 10.90
C PRO A 90 0.62 4.95 9.82
N ALA A 91 0.24 4.37 8.69
CA ALA A 91 -0.44 5.12 7.65
C ALA A 91 -1.80 5.65 8.13
N PHE A 92 -2.58 4.81 8.80
CA PHE A 92 -3.86 5.24 9.37
C PHE A 92 -3.67 6.15 10.58
N GLN A 93 -2.67 5.86 11.41
CA GLN A 93 -2.38 6.68 12.59
C GLN A 93 -1.96 8.10 12.22
N SER A 94 -1.19 8.25 11.14
CA SER A 94 -0.71 9.55 10.68
C SER A 94 -1.72 10.32 9.85
N GLY A 95 -2.79 9.65 9.41
CA GLY A 95 -3.79 10.27 8.55
C GLY A 95 -3.46 10.29 7.07
N ILE A 96 -2.34 9.69 6.66
CA ILE A 96 -2.01 9.60 5.22
C ILE A 96 -3.00 8.69 4.48
N LEU A 97 -3.57 7.71 5.18
CA LEU A 97 -4.68 6.91 4.71
C LEU A 97 -5.89 7.11 5.64
N ASP A 98 -7.07 7.02 5.08
CA ASP A 98 -8.32 7.06 5.85
C ASP A 98 -9.31 6.04 5.29
N MET A 99 -10.50 6.02 5.83
CA MET A 99 -11.51 5.03 5.45
C MET A 99 -12.02 5.19 4.02
N SER A 100 -11.66 6.26 3.31
CA SER A 100 -12.02 6.41 1.91
C SER A 100 -11.40 5.31 1.04
N LEU A 101 -10.33 4.69 1.52
CA LEU A 101 -9.68 3.58 0.85
C LEU A 101 -10.64 2.46 0.49
N VAL A 102 -11.62 2.18 1.36
CA VAL A 102 -12.53 1.04 1.19
C VAL A 102 -13.91 1.44 0.65
N LYS A 103 -14.06 2.68 0.21
CA LYS A 103 -15.35 3.20 -0.24
C LYS A 103 -15.39 3.31 -1.75
N SER A 104 -16.60 3.23 -2.34
CA SER A 104 -16.81 3.54 -3.75
C SER A 104 -16.46 5.01 -4.03
N LYS A 105 -16.30 5.36 -5.30
CA LYS A 105 -16.02 6.75 -5.66
C LYS A 105 -17.08 7.72 -5.17
N ALA A 106 -18.35 7.33 -5.23
CA ALA A 106 -19.45 8.17 -4.74
C ALA A 106 -19.36 8.35 -3.22
N GLU A 107 -19.11 7.23 -2.50
CA GLU A 107 -18.96 7.29 -1.05
C GLU A 107 -17.74 8.09 -0.64
N GLN A 108 -16.65 8.01 -1.40
CA GLN A 108 -15.44 8.79 -1.14
C GLN A 108 -15.72 10.29 -1.25
N ARG A 109 -16.50 10.70 -2.26
CA ARG A 109 -16.85 12.09 -2.43
C ARG A 109 -17.70 12.60 -1.26
N GLU A 110 -18.64 11.79 -0.83
CA GLU A 110 -19.51 12.14 0.31
C GLU A 110 -18.69 12.24 1.60
N TRP A 111 -17.80 11.29 1.82
CA TRP A 111 -16.89 11.30 2.96
C TRP A 111 -16.06 12.57 3.00
N ARG A 112 -15.47 12.95 1.85
CA ARG A 112 -14.64 14.16 1.77
C ARG A 112 -15.43 15.42 2.05
N LYS A 113 -16.67 15.49 1.56
CA LYS A 113 -17.54 16.64 1.84
C LYS A 113 -17.80 16.78 3.33
N ARG A 114 -18.09 15.69 4.00
CA ARG A 114 -18.35 15.71 5.45
C ARG A 114 -17.12 16.16 6.22
N LYS A 115 -15.97 15.66 5.88
CA LYS A 115 -14.72 16.09 6.51
C LYS A 115 -14.46 17.57 6.30
N GLN A 116 -14.73 18.06 5.10
CA GLN A 116 -14.55 19.47 4.76
C GLN A 116 -15.41 20.38 5.62
N PHE A 117 -16.62 19.94 5.98
CA PHE A 117 -17.52 20.71 6.81
C PHE A 117 -17.36 20.44 8.30
N GLY A 118 -16.37 19.67 8.69
CA GLY A 118 -16.06 19.42 10.08
C GLY A 118 -17.00 18.46 10.79
N GLU A 119 -17.77 17.66 10.04
CA GLU A 119 -18.63 16.67 10.65
C GLU A 119 -17.83 15.56 11.30
N ASP A 120 -18.32 15.10 12.46
CA ASP A 120 -17.73 13.96 13.14
C ASP A 120 -18.14 12.67 12.43
N LEU A 121 -17.19 11.94 11.92
CA LEU A 121 -17.44 10.69 11.18
C LEU A 121 -17.02 9.45 11.97
N ASP A 122 -16.55 9.63 13.20
CA ASP A 122 -15.98 8.57 14.01
C ASP A 122 -16.87 8.18 15.18
N ASP A 123 -18.09 7.95 14.94
CA ASP A 123 -18.98 7.52 15.99
C ASP A 123 -18.69 6.12 16.48
#